data_96d06d3deebeb895017ca6baf4d70819
#
_entry.id   96d06d3deebeb895017ca6baf4d70819
#
_cell.length_a   1.000
_cell.length_b   1.000
_cell.length_c   1.000
_cell.angle_alpha   90.00
_cell.angle_beta   90.00
_cell.angle_gamma   90.00
#
_symmetry.space_group_name_H-M   'P 1'
#
loop_
_entity.id
_entity.type
_entity.pdbx_description
1 polymer ?
#
loop_
_entity_poly.entity_id
_entity_poly.type
_entity_poly.pdbx_seq_one_letter_code
_entity_poly.pdbx_strand_id
1 'polypeptide(L)'
;MKIKDVIECLKNEGTWVRWNRCTRDRVLFGDDDQEVKKIGVCWVATNKVIEQALEKGINFIVSHENIFYATGTHLETKLVESIEHKKDLLSKGNICVYRCHDVWDSIPEYGVSDVWAKKLGFEFKDRVINSYYQSANIPKQTVSELETH
;
A
#
# COMPACT_ATOMS: atom_id res chain seq x y z
N MET A 1 -10.78 19.81 -2.02
CA MET A 1 -10.41 18.60 -2.81
C MET A 1 -10.90 17.38 -2.04
N LYS A 2 -11.67 16.53 -2.68
CA LYS A 2 -12.21 15.33 -2.07
C LYS A 2 -11.20 14.18 -2.08
N ILE A 3 -11.37 13.20 -1.21
CA ILE A 3 -10.53 11.99 -1.15
C ILE A 3 -10.57 11.25 -2.48
N LYS A 4 -11.75 11.10 -3.08
CA LYS A 4 -11.90 10.47 -4.40
C LYS A 4 -11.07 11.14 -5.50
N ASP A 5 -10.88 12.47 -5.43
CA ASP A 5 -10.06 13.18 -6.42
C ASP A 5 -8.59 12.78 -6.30
N VAL A 6 -8.11 12.59 -5.08
CA VAL A 6 -6.74 12.09 -4.84
C VAL A 6 -6.61 10.63 -5.29
N ILE A 7 -7.61 9.80 -5.01
CA ILE A 7 -7.65 8.41 -5.47
C ILE A 7 -7.59 8.34 -7.00
N GLU A 8 -8.34 9.17 -7.71
CA GLU A 8 -8.28 9.23 -9.17
C GLU A 8 -6.91 9.68 -9.69
N CYS A 9 -6.24 10.62 -9.02
CA CYS A 9 -4.86 10.97 -9.37
C CYS A 9 -3.93 9.75 -9.24
N LEU A 10 -4.02 8.99 -8.14
CA LEU A 10 -3.22 7.78 -7.95
C LEU A 10 -3.53 6.71 -9.01
N LYS A 11 -4.81 6.52 -9.35
CA LYS A 11 -5.23 5.56 -10.38
C LYS A 11 -4.70 5.93 -11.77
N ASN A 12 -4.65 7.21 -12.09
CA ASN A 12 -4.16 7.70 -13.37
C ASN A 12 -2.67 7.43 -13.59
N GLU A 13 -1.88 7.33 -12.51
CA GLU A 13 -0.49 6.89 -12.58
C GLU A 13 -0.35 5.41 -12.93
N GLY A 14 -1.38 4.61 -12.69
CA GLY A 14 -1.41 3.16 -12.88
C GLY A 14 -2.07 2.72 -14.18
N THR A 15 -1.61 3.21 -15.33
CA THR A 15 -2.20 2.87 -16.65
C THR A 15 -2.14 1.38 -17.00
N TRP A 16 -1.25 0.62 -16.37
CA TRP A 16 -1.11 -0.83 -16.51
C TRP A 16 -2.05 -1.65 -15.64
N VAL A 17 -2.71 -1.03 -14.64
CA VAL A 17 -3.62 -1.71 -13.72
C VAL A 17 -4.94 -2.03 -14.44
N ARG A 18 -5.41 -3.26 -14.29
CA ARG A 18 -6.67 -3.71 -14.90
C ARG A 18 -7.84 -3.36 -13.99
N TRP A 19 -8.22 -2.08 -13.96
CA TRP A 19 -9.26 -1.52 -13.08
C TRP A 19 -10.63 -2.22 -13.17
N ASN A 20 -10.96 -2.77 -14.33
CA ASN A 20 -12.21 -3.48 -14.60
C ASN A 20 -12.17 -4.98 -14.25
N ARG A 21 -11.10 -5.45 -13.66
CA ARG A 21 -10.90 -6.86 -13.28
C ARG A 21 -10.52 -6.97 -11.81
N CYS A 22 -9.49 -7.76 -11.54
CA CYS A 22 -9.01 -8.05 -10.21
C CYS A 22 -7.84 -7.11 -9.87
N THR A 23 -8.12 -6.01 -9.17
CA THR A 23 -7.09 -5.16 -8.58
C THR A 23 -7.18 -5.18 -7.06
N ARG A 24 -6.05 -4.99 -6.40
CA ARG A 24 -5.96 -4.84 -4.96
C ARG A 24 -6.27 -3.41 -4.51
N ASP A 25 -6.15 -2.45 -5.44
CA ASP A 25 -6.32 -1.04 -5.18
C ASP A 25 -7.80 -0.68 -5.05
N ARG A 26 -8.21 -0.28 -3.86
CA ARG A 26 -9.59 0.06 -3.55
C ARG A 26 -9.71 0.79 -2.22
N VAL A 27 -10.82 1.45 -2.01
CA VAL A 27 -11.22 1.90 -0.68
C VAL A 27 -11.50 0.68 0.20
N LEU A 28 -10.83 0.60 1.34
CA LEU A 28 -10.96 -0.47 2.32
C LEU A 28 -11.95 -0.12 3.42
N PHE A 29 -12.05 1.17 3.75
CA PHE A 29 -12.91 1.68 4.82
C PHE A 29 -13.20 3.16 4.63
N GLY A 30 -14.36 3.60 5.09
CA GLY A 30 -14.75 5.01 5.14
C GLY A 30 -15.34 5.54 3.84
N ASP A 31 -15.65 6.82 3.84
CA ASP A 31 -16.27 7.55 2.74
C ASP A 31 -15.21 8.37 1.99
N ASP A 32 -15.11 8.18 0.69
CA ASP A 32 -14.17 8.90 -0.17
C ASP A 32 -14.74 10.22 -0.75
N ASP A 33 -16.01 10.53 -0.48
CA ASP A 33 -16.63 11.80 -0.91
C ASP A 33 -16.34 12.97 0.05
N GLN A 34 -15.75 12.70 1.21
CA GLN A 34 -15.34 13.71 2.17
C GLN A 34 -14.12 14.52 1.71
N GLU A 35 -13.99 15.76 2.24
CA GLU A 35 -12.83 16.59 1.95
C GLU A 35 -11.56 16.09 2.64
N VAL A 36 -10.45 16.15 1.93
CA VAL A 36 -9.12 15.87 2.49
C VAL A 36 -8.71 16.96 3.46
N LYS A 37 -8.42 16.59 4.70
CA LYS A 37 -7.81 17.48 5.71
C LYS A 37 -6.29 17.25 5.78
N LYS A 38 -5.90 16.01 6.02
CA LYS A 38 -4.51 15.55 6.02
C LYS A 38 -4.43 14.13 5.50
N ILE A 39 -3.35 13.84 4.78
CA ILE A 39 -3.05 12.52 4.24
C ILE A 39 -1.95 11.87 5.07
N GLY A 40 -2.16 10.61 5.44
CA GLY A 40 -1.13 9.72 5.97
C GLY A 40 -0.79 8.64 4.95
N VAL A 41 0.48 8.28 4.85
CA VAL A 41 0.94 7.18 4.00
C VAL A 41 1.64 6.16 4.88
N CYS A 42 1.34 4.89 4.68
CA CYS A 42 1.97 3.81 5.44
C CYS A 42 2.03 2.51 4.63
N TRP A 43 2.91 1.60 5.04
CA TRP A 43 2.92 0.25 4.46
C TRP A 43 1.66 -0.52 4.83
N VAL A 44 1.31 -0.55 6.11
CA VAL A 44 0.07 -1.12 6.61
C VAL A 44 -0.50 -0.26 7.75
N ALA A 45 -1.80 0.04 7.71
CA ALA A 45 -2.47 0.78 8.77
C ALA A 45 -2.77 -0.16 9.97
N THR A 46 -1.78 -0.32 10.85
CA THR A 46 -1.95 -1.00 12.14
C THR A 46 -2.77 -0.15 13.10
N ASN A 47 -3.27 -0.73 14.20
CA ASN A 47 -3.98 0.03 15.24
C ASN A 47 -3.17 1.25 15.70
N LYS A 48 -1.87 1.05 15.97
CA LYS A 48 -0.94 2.13 16.38
C LYS A 48 -0.82 3.25 15.32
N VAL A 49 -0.79 2.89 14.04
CA VAL A 49 -0.75 3.88 12.95
C VAL A 49 -2.06 4.67 12.88
N ILE A 50 -3.20 4.01 13.11
CA ILE A 50 -4.51 4.68 13.11
C ILE A 50 -4.66 5.59 14.34
N GLU A 51 -4.20 5.16 15.51
CA GLU A 51 -4.15 6.01 16.70
C GLU A 51 -3.32 7.28 16.47
N GLN A 52 -2.13 7.14 15.87
CA GLN A 52 -1.31 8.30 15.49
C GLN A 52 -1.99 9.18 14.43
N ALA A 53 -2.75 8.59 13.51
CA ALA A 53 -3.51 9.35 12.52
C ALA A 53 -4.60 10.20 13.18
N LEU A 54 -5.31 9.63 14.18
CA LEU A 54 -6.28 10.35 14.99
C LEU A 54 -5.65 11.54 15.71
N GLU A 55 -4.55 11.32 16.41
CA GLU A 55 -3.83 12.38 17.15
C GLU A 55 -3.39 13.53 16.24
N LYS A 56 -3.01 13.23 14.99
CA LYS A 56 -2.54 14.20 13.99
C LYS A 56 -3.66 14.82 13.15
N GLY A 57 -4.90 14.40 13.34
CA GLY A 57 -6.06 14.87 12.56
C GLY A 57 -6.01 14.44 11.10
N ILE A 58 -5.40 13.28 10.81
CA ILE A 58 -5.38 12.66 9.48
C ILE A 58 -6.73 12.00 9.24
N ASN A 59 -7.40 12.33 8.15
CA ASN A 59 -8.67 11.74 7.77
C ASN A 59 -8.62 10.91 6.48
N PHE A 60 -7.45 10.84 5.84
CA PHE A 60 -7.22 9.99 4.69
C PHE A 60 -5.91 9.23 4.84
N ILE A 61 -5.96 7.90 4.78
CA ILE A 61 -4.78 7.03 4.82
C ILE A 61 -4.65 6.30 3.50
N VAL A 62 -3.48 6.44 2.87
CA VAL A 62 -3.06 5.59 1.75
C VAL A 62 -2.19 4.48 2.32
N SER A 63 -2.68 3.24 2.25
CA SER A 63 -1.99 2.06 2.75
C SER A 63 -1.58 1.16 1.59
N HIS A 64 -0.35 0.65 1.59
CA HIS A 64 0.08 -0.30 0.58
C HIS A 64 -0.62 -1.65 0.78
N GLU A 65 -0.65 -2.15 2.00
CA GLU A 65 -1.24 -3.45 2.31
C GLU A 65 -2.69 -3.37 2.78
N ASN A 66 -3.36 -4.53 2.73
CA ASN A 66 -4.68 -4.69 3.31
C ASN A 66 -4.61 -4.45 4.84
N ILE A 67 -5.63 -3.82 5.38
CA ILE A 67 -5.73 -3.55 6.81
C ILE A 67 -6.64 -4.54 7.55
N PHE A 68 -7.45 -5.28 6.79
CA PHE A 68 -8.32 -6.33 7.31
C PHE A 68 -7.90 -7.65 6.66
N TYR A 69 -7.20 -8.47 7.41
CA TYR A 69 -6.85 -9.81 6.95
C TYR A 69 -8.02 -10.75 7.24
N ALA A 70 -8.64 -11.26 6.19
CA ALA A 70 -9.56 -12.36 6.31
C ALA A 70 -8.76 -13.59 6.76
N THR A 71 -9.10 -14.10 7.91
CA THR A 71 -8.48 -15.27 8.45
C THR A 71 -9.27 -16.50 8.08
N GLY A 72 -8.58 -17.52 7.64
CA GLY A 72 -9.16 -18.82 7.48
C GLY A 72 -9.73 -19.33 8.82
N THR A 73 -10.60 -20.27 8.74
CA THR A 73 -11.59 -20.81 9.66
C THR A 73 -11.21 -21.04 11.15
N HIS A 74 -10.03 -20.70 11.61
CA HIS A 74 -9.56 -20.96 12.99
C HIS A 74 -8.80 -19.82 13.66
N LEU A 75 -8.75 -18.63 13.09
CA LEU A 75 -8.14 -17.49 13.75
C LEU A 75 -9.20 -16.67 14.49
N GLU A 76 -9.67 -17.20 15.54
CA GLU A 76 -9.49 -16.73 16.91
C GLU A 76 -10.12 -15.37 17.21
N THR A 77 -10.94 -15.39 18.23
CA THR A 77 -11.58 -14.25 18.90
C THR A 77 -10.70 -12.99 18.92
N LYS A 78 -9.42 -13.11 19.24
CA LYS A 78 -8.47 -11.99 19.31
C LYS A 78 -8.27 -11.23 17.99
N LEU A 79 -8.35 -11.90 16.86
CA LEU A 79 -8.18 -11.24 15.57
C LEU A 79 -9.46 -10.52 15.14
N VAL A 80 -10.62 -11.12 15.44
CA VAL A 80 -11.93 -10.46 15.25
C VAL A 80 -12.00 -9.22 16.13
N GLU A 81 -11.63 -9.31 17.40
CA GLU A 81 -11.57 -8.18 18.33
C GLU A 81 -10.61 -7.08 17.81
N SER A 82 -9.47 -7.47 17.26
CA SER A 82 -8.53 -6.51 16.65
C SER A 82 -9.09 -5.82 15.42
N ILE A 83 -9.88 -6.52 14.59
CA ILE A 83 -10.54 -5.94 13.42
C ILE A 83 -11.64 -4.96 13.85
N GLU A 84 -12.48 -5.34 14.81
CA GLU A 84 -13.54 -4.47 15.31
C GLU A 84 -12.97 -3.23 15.98
N HIS A 85 -11.95 -3.38 16.83
CA HIS A 85 -11.25 -2.24 17.42
C HIS A 85 -10.67 -1.30 16.37
N LYS A 86 -10.09 -1.84 15.28
CA LYS A 86 -9.59 -1.04 14.16
C LYS A 86 -10.70 -0.25 13.47
N LYS A 87 -11.85 -0.89 13.23
CA LYS A 87 -13.01 -0.22 12.64
C LYS A 87 -13.53 0.90 13.54
N ASP A 88 -13.58 0.67 14.85
CA ASP A 88 -13.98 1.68 15.83
C ASP A 88 -13.06 2.90 15.81
N LEU A 89 -11.75 2.69 15.79
CA LEU A 89 -10.76 3.78 15.68
C LEU A 89 -10.96 4.58 14.38
N LEU A 90 -11.10 3.90 13.25
CA LEU A 90 -11.33 4.53 11.95
C LEU A 90 -12.64 5.32 11.91
N SER A 91 -13.71 4.74 12.46
CA SER A 91 -15.02 5.40 12.55
C SER A 91 -14.96 6.64 13.44
N LYS A 92 -14.30 6.55 14.60
CA LYS A 92 -14.13 7.67 15.54
C LYS A 92 -13.44 8.87 14.89
N GLY A 93 -12.48 8.62 14.01
CA GLY A 93 -11.76 9.67 13.30
C GLY A 93 -12.39 10.08 11.97
N ASN A 94 -13.47 9.43 11.56
CA ASN A 94 -14.01 9.54 10.21
C ASN A 94 -12.90 9.38 9.15
N ILE A 95 -12.06 8.36 9.32
CA ILE A 95 -10.88 8.13 8.48
C ILE A 95 -11.26 7.25 7.30
N CYS A 96 -10.97 7.72 6.09
CA CYS A 96 -11.01 6.89 4.89
C CYS A 96 -9.65 6.22 4.66
N VAL A 97 -9.66 4.95 4.29
CA VAL A 97 -8.45 4.18 3.98
C VAL A 97 -8.55 3.65 2.56
N TYR A 98 -7.60 4.03 1.73
CA TYR A 98 -7.42 3.53 0.37
C TYR A 98 -6.19 2.64 0.29
N ARG A 99 -6.34 1.45 -0.27
CA ARG A 99 -5.22 0.58 -0.61
C ARG A 99 -4.68 0.98 -1.98
N CYS A 100 -3.40 1.32 -2.03
CA CYS A 100 -2.65 1.60 -3.24
C CYS A 100 -1.49 0.60 -3.36
N HIS A 101 -1.74 -0.53 -3.99
CA HIS A 101 -0.82 -1.66 -4.08
C HIS A 101 -0.34 -1.87 -5.52
N ASP A 102 -1.25 -2.22 -6.41
CA ASP A 102 -0.88 -2.61 -7.79
C ASP A 102 -0.30 -1.43 -8.59
N VAL A 103 -0.75 -0.21 -8.31
CA VAL A 103 -0.13 1.01 -8.86
C VAL A 103 1.28 1.15 -8.30
N TRP A 104 1.43 1.11 -6.97
CA TRP A 104 2.70 1.43 -6.32
C TRP A 104 3.78 0.38 -6.54
N ASP A 105 3.41 -0.89 -6.66
CA ASP A 105 4.38 -1.95 -6.94
C ASP A 105 5.12 -1.76 -8.27
N SER A 106 4.45 -1.18 -9.26
CA SER A 106 4.94 -1.16 -10.64
C SER A 106 5.17 0.24 -11.20
N ILE A 107 4.90 1.31 -10.44
CA ILE A 107 5.17 2.68 -10.91
C ILE A 107 6.67 2.85 -11.19
N PRO A 108 7.05 3.33 -12.39
CA PRO A 108 8.46 3.51 -12.74
C PRO A 108 9.17 4.45 -11.77
N GLU A 109 10.43 4.16 -11.49
CA GLU A 109 11.35 4.95 -10.65
C GLU A 109 11.04 4.96 -9.15
N TYR A 110 9.77 4.95 -8.76
CA TYR A 110 9.31 5.09 -7.37
C TYR A 110 8.68 3.81 -6.82
N GLY A 111 8.36 2.86 -7.68
CA GLY A 111 7.74 1.58 -7.29
C GLY A 111 8.69 0.70 -6.49
N VAL A 112 8.10 -0.28 -5.83
CA VAL A 112 8.83 -1.18 -4.93
C VAL A 112 10.02 -1.83 -5.64
N SER A 113 9.81 -2.36 -6.85
CA SER A 113 10.87 -3.03 -7.61
C SER A 113 12.01 -2.08 -7.98
N ASP A 114 11.70 -0.87 -8.44
CA ASP A 114 12.70 0.10 -8.88
C ASP A 114 13.53 0.66 -7.71
N VAL A 115 12.85 0.95 -6.60
CA VAL A 115 13.52 1.43 -5.38
C VAL A 115 14.44 0.35 -4.79
N TRP A 116 14.01 -0.91 -4.79
CA TRP A 116 14.84 -2.03 -4.37
C TRP A 116 16.07 -2.21 -5.28
N ALA A 117 15.87 -2.22 -6.61
CA ALA A 117 16.96 -2.34 -7.55
C ALA A 117 17.99 -1.21 -7.37
N LYS A 118 17.51 0.03 -7.29
CA LYS A 118 18.36 1.20 -7.04
C LYS A 118 19.16 1.08 -5.73
N LYS A 119 18.51 0.61 -4.66
CA LYS A 119 19.15 0.47 -3.36
C LYS A 119 20.22 -0.63 -3.34
N LEU A 120 20.02 -1.68 -4.12
CA LEU A 120 20.95 -2.79 -4.28
C LEU A 120 21.98 -2.55 -5.42
N GLY A 121 21.95 -1.41 -6.08
CA GLY A 121 22.82 -1.11 -7.22
C GLY A 121 22.55 -1.98 -8.45
N PHE A 122 21.33 -2.48 -8.61
CA PHE A 122 20.96 -3.32 -9.74
C PHE A 122 20.29 -2.50 -10.84
N GLU A 123 20.66 -2.77 -12.09
CA GLU A 123 19.98 -2.23 -13.27
C GLU A 123 19.17 -3.33 -13.93
N PHE A 124 17.87 -3.08 -14.15
CA PHE A 124 17.02 -4.03 -14.84
C PHE A 124 17.45 -4.17 -16.31
N LYS A 125 17.55 -5.41 -16.76
CA LYS A 125 17.88 -5.71 -18.14
C LYS A 125 16.77 -5.27 -19.10
N ASP A 126 15.55 -5.70 -18.81
CA ASP A 126 14.35 -5.38 -19.55
C ASP A 126 13.24 -5.19 -18.51
N ARG A 127 13.01 -3.93 -18.11
CA ARG A 127 11.98 -3.64 -17.13
C ARG A 127 10.59 -3.94 -17.69
N VAL A 128 9.90 -4.85 -17.03
CA VAL A 128 8.53 -5.23 -17.41
C VAL A 128 7.54 -4.57 -16.45
N ILE A 129 6.69 -3.69 -16.98
CA ILE A 129 5.61 -3.07 -16.20
C ILE A 129 4.55 -4.12 -15.88
N ASN A 130 3.99 -4.04 -14.67
CA ASN A 130 2.96 -4.96 -14.18
C ASN A 130 3.46 -6.42 -14.06
N SER A 131 4.72 -6.59 -13.71
CA SER A 131 5.32 -7.87 -13.36
C SER A 131 5.85 -7.83 -11.93
N TYR A 132 5.55 -8.88 -11.17
CA TYR A 132 6.13 -9.07 -9.84
C TYR A 132 7.61 -9.51 -9.87
N TYR A 133 8.11 -9.83 -11.08
CA TYR A 133 9.46 -10.31 -11.27
C TYR A 133 10.20 -9.37 -12.21
N GLN A 134 11.37 -8.96 -11.79
CA GLN A 134 12.31 -8.21 -12.61
C GLN A 134 13.64 -8.97 -12.65
N SER A 135 14.41 -8.80 -13.71
CA SER A 135 15.72 -9.42 -13.84
C SER A 135 16.81 -8.36 -14.01
N ALA A 136 17.92 -8.58 -13.35
CA ALA A 136 19.11 -7.75 -13.47
C ALA A 136 20.35 -8.63 -13.69
N ASN A 137 21.32 -8.12 -14.44
CA ASN A 137 22.64 -8.72 -14.50
C ASN A 137 23.48 -8.17 -13.36
N ILE A 138 24.05 -9.08 -12.57
CA ILE A 138 24.94 -8.70 -11.48
C ILE A 138 26.33 -9.29 -11.71
N PRO A 139 27.41 -8.67 -11.19
CA PRO A 139 28.75 -9.25 -11.21
C PRO A 139 28.72 -10.65 -10.57
N LYS A 140 29.60 -11.52 -11.06
CA LYS A 140 29.75 -12.85 -10.45
C LYS A 140 30.23 -12.71 -9.00
N GLN A 141 29.43 -13.19 -8.07
CA GLN A 141 29.71 -13.12 -6.64
C GLN A 141 29.04 -14.29 -5.92
N THR A 142 29.45 -14.54 -4.70
CA THR A 142 28.81 -15.53 -3.83
C THR A 142 27.53 -14.95 -3.20
N VAL A 143 26.65 -15.83 -2.71
CA VAL A 143 25.46 -15.39 -1.96
C VAL A 143 25.85 -14.59 -0.71
N SER A 144 26.91 -14.99 -0.02
CA SER A 144 27.40 -14.28 1.17
C SER A 144 27.90 -12.86 0.86
N GLU A 145 28.54 -12.67 -0.30
CA GLU A 145 28.93 -11.33 -0.75
C GLU A 145 27.70 -10.48 -1.07
N LEU A 146 26.66 -11.09 -1.65
CA LEU A 146 25.41 -10.38 -1.94
C LEU A 146 24.65 -10.00 -0.67
N GLU A 147 24.68 -10.81 0.39
CA GLU A 147 24.02 -10.52 1.68
C GLU A 147 24.64 -9.33 2.42
N THR A 148 25.89 -9.03 2.15
CA THR A 148 26.62 -7.92 2.81
C THR A 148 26.59 -6.62 2.00
N HIS A 149 25.94 -6.62 0.85
CA HIS A 149 25.81 -5.48 -0.05
C HIS A 149 24.61 -4.61 0.37
#